data_db57907612ef2186f4b0f3a090517f8c
#
_entry.id   db57907612ef2186f4b0f3a090517f8c
#
_cell.length_a   1.000
_cell.length_b   1.000
_cell.length_c   1.000
_cell.angle_alpha   90.00
_cell.angle_beta   90.00
_cell.angle_gamma   90.00
#
_symmetry.space_group_name_H-M   'P 1'
#
loop_
_entity.id
_entity.type
_entity.pdbx_description
1 polymer ?
#
loop_
_entity_poly.entity_id
_entity_poly.type
_entity_poly.pdbx_seq_one_letter_code
_entity_poly.pdbx_strand_id
1 'polypeptide(L)'
;MKFLIIPLLFLLLHSISALANPCISPCGIAPNLKYIDPYTLSSSNNLLKHSPSKDAFGNIQVVIEIPAGRTEKWEVSKEDGNLKWNFKKGKPRVLKYIGYPGNYGMVPRTLLSKESGGDGDPLDIILLGPPLNRGEIASAKLIGVLKLLDKGEQDDKLIAVQFNSPLKKANSIEELDKNFPGITQILELWFTNYKGNGKMISKGFGDLEEAEKILSEASEQFEKAASHK
;
A
#
# COMPACT_ATOMS: atom_id res chain seq x y z
N MET A 1 35.31 59.74 43.07
CA MET A 1 35.33 58.72 41.94
C MET A 1 34.15 57.82 42.12
N LYS A 2 33.11 57.94 41.28
CA LYS A 2 31.90 57.06 41.30
C LYS A 2 32.07 56.03 40.20
N PHE A 3 32.21 54.80 40.57
CA PHE A 3 32.23 53.69 39.62
C PHE A 3 30.79 53.37 39.17
N LEU A 4 30.55 53.51 37.88
CA LEU A 4 29.27 53.13 37.25
C LEU A 4 29.35 51.65 36.86
N ILE A 5 28.57 50.82 37.55
CA ILE A 5 28.44 49.38 37.23
C ILE A 5 27.32 49.27 36.19
N ILE A 6 27.68 48.89 34.95
CA ILE A 6 26.73 48.55 33.88
C ILE A 6 26.38 47.06 34.02
N PRO A 7 25.11 46.68 34.20
CA PRO A 7 24.76 45.27 34.19
C PRO A 7 24.75 44.75 32.76
N LEU A 8 25.59 43.75 32.51
CA LEU A 8 25.63 42.97 31.29
C LEU A 8 24.37 42.07 31.19
N LEU A 9 23.42 42.49 30.37
CA LEU A 9 22.19 41.73 30.12
C LEU A 9 22.53 40.56 29.19
N PHE A 10 22.67 39.34 29.74
CA PHE A 10 22.79 38.12 28.95
C PHE A 10 21.42 37.80 28.31
N LEU A 11 21.29 38.09 27.03
CA LEU A 11 20.20 37.56 26.21
C LEU A 11 20.43 36.06 26.00
N LEU A 12 19.74 35.21 26.77
CA LEU A 12 19.59 33.79 26.50
C LEU A 12 18.70 33.63 25.25
N LEU A 13 19.34 33.49 24.10
CA LEU A 13 18.67 32.97 22.89
C LEU A 13 18.28 31.52 23.16
N HIS A 14 17.04 31.33 23.58
CA HIS A 14 16.41 30.00 23.54
C HIS A 14 16.18 29.66 22.07
N SER A 15 17.06 28.81 21.52
CA SER A 15 16.79 28.12 20.27
C SER A 15 15.58 27.21 20.52
N ILE A 16 14.40 27.66 20.10
CA ILE A 16 13.23 26.82 19.98
C ILE A 16 13.57 25.83 18.86
N SER A 17 14.09 24.67 19.24
CA SER A 17 14.08 23.52 18.33
C SER A 17 12.61 23.27 18.02
N ALA A 18 12.19 23.65 16.82
CA ALA A 18 10.92 23.20 16.28
C ALA A 18 10.99 21.67 16.22
N LEU A 19 10.48 21.01 17.25
CA LEU A 19 10.12 19.61 17.18
C LEU A 19 9.14 19.54 16.01
N ALA A 20 9.62 19.02 14.88
CA ALA A 20 8.74 18.64 13.79
C ALA A 20 7.70 17.72 14.43
N ASN A 21 6.48 18.21 14.60
CA ASN A 21 5.36 17.38 15.02
C ASN A 21 5.32 16.22 14.05
N PRO A 22 5.40 14.97 14.52
CA PRO A 22 5.12 13.85 13.66
C PRO A 22 3.73 14.12 13.08
N CYS A 23 3.64 14.17 11.77
CA CYS A 23 2.43 14.50 11.05
C CYS A 23 1.32 13.53 11.47
N ILE A 24 0.52 13.91 12.46
CA ILE A 24 -0.76 13.26 12.82
C ILE A 24 -1.83 13.83 11.87
N SER A 25 -1.47 13.99 10.61
CA SER A 25 -2.46 14.28 9.59
C SER A 25 -3.05 12.95 9.13
N PRO A 26 -4.37 12.83 9.03
CA PRO A 26 -4.93 11.69 8.32
C PRO A 26 -4.25 11.64 6.96
N CYS A 27 -3.78 10.47 6.54
CA CYS A 27 -3.07 10.30 5.29
C CYS A 27 -3.79 11.08 4.20
N GLY A 28 -3.09 12.06 3.62
CA GLY A 28 -3.60 12.90 2.57
C GLY A 28 -3.78 12.12 1.25
N ILE A 29 -4.01 12.86 0.20
CA ILE A 29 -3.87 12.37 -1.17
C ILE A 29 -2.48 12.74 -1.67
N ALA A 30 -1.93 11.94 -2.59
CA ALA A 30 -0.66 12.24 -3.23
C ALA A 30 -0.72 13.61 -3.95
N PRO A 31 0.37 14.40 -3.95
CA PRO A 31 0.36 15.77 -4.48
C PRO A 31 -0.02 15.89 -5.97
N ASN A 32 0.18 14.83 -6.73
CA ASN A 32 -0.15 14.73 -8.16
C ASN A 32 -1.62 14.35 -8.43
N LEU A 33 -2.42 14.15 -7.39
CA LEU A 33 -3.84 13.81 -7.50
C LEU A 33 -4.73 15.01 -7.20
N LYS A 34 -5.88 15.05 -7.88
CA LYS A 34 -6.93 16.07 -7.67
C LYS A 34 -8.30 15.40 -7.66
N TYR A 35 -9.16 15.82 -6.76
CA TYR A 35 -10.57 15.47 -6.81
C TYR A 35 -11.21 16.09 -8.05
N ILE A 36 -11.84 15.26 -8.89
CA ILE A 36 -12.71 15.71 -9.99
C ILE A 36 -14.18 15.59 -9.59
N ASP A 37 -14.50 14.77 -8.62
CA ASP A 37 -15.76 14.69 -7.87
C ASP A 37 -15.48 14.08 -6.49
N PRO A 38 -16.47 14.01 -5.55
CA PRO A 38 -16.26 13.50 -4.21
C PRO A 38 -15.76 12.04 -4.13
N TYR A 39 -15.84 11.29 -5.23
CA TYR A 39 -15.57 9.85 -5.28
C TYR A 39 -14.48 9.48 -6.28
N THR A 40 -13.88 10.47 -6.95
CA THR A 40 -12.87 10.25 -7.98
C THR A 40 -11.67 11.18 -7.82
N LEU A 41 -10.50 10.58 -7.71
CA LEU A 41 -9.20 11.25 -7.72
C LEU A 41 -8.54 11.00 -9.08
N SER A 42 -8.30 12.06 -9.83
CA SER A 42 -7.59 12.01 -11.11
C SER A 42 -6.11 12.31 -10.92
N SER A 43 -5.27 11.56 -11.62
CA SER A 43 -3.83 11.78 -11.76
C SER A 43 -3.52 12.30 -13.17
N SER A 44 -2.46 13.09 -13.29
CA SER A 44 -1.89 13.46 -14.61
C SER A 44 -1.39 12.22 -15.38
N ASN A 45 -1.04 11.18 -14.67
CA ASN A 45 -0.57 9.92 -15.22
C ASN A 45 -1.57 8.80 -14.88
N ASN A 46 -1.78 7.90 -15.83
CA ASN A 46 -2.60 6.71 -15.59
C ASN A 46 -1.93 5.81 -14.55
N LEU A 47 -2.52 5.66 -13.36
CA LEU A 47 -1.92 4.92 -12.24
C LEU A 47 -1.72 3.43 -12.54
N LEU A 48 -2.54 2.86 -13.43
CA LEU A 48 -2.44 1.46 -13.80
C LEU A 48 -1.28 1.18 -14.76
N LYS A 49 -0.93 2.13 -15.64
CA LYS A 49 -0.07 1.87 -16.81
C LYS A 49 1.23 2.66 -16.83
N HIS A 50 1.30 3.79 -16.12
CA HIS A 50 2.41 4.73 -16.26
C HIS A 50 3.71 4.20 -15.68
N SER A 51 3.66 3.69 -14.46
CA SER A 51 4.84 3.15 -13.79
C SER A 51 5.06 1.67 -14.11
N PRO A 52 6.31 1.20 -14.23
CA PRO A 52 6.60 -0.23 -14.33
C PRO A 52 6.25 -0.93 -13.01
N SER A 53 6.09 -2.26 -13.04
CA SER A 53 5.89 -3.07 -11.84
C SER A 53 7.10 -3.09 -10.90
N LYS A 54 8.31 -2.88 -11.45
CA LYS A 54 9.57 -2.72 -10.71
C LYS A 54 10.28 -1.44 -11.14
N ASP A 55 10.95 -0.79 -10.21
CA ASP A 55 11.82 0.35 -10.51
C ASP A 55 13.17 -0.10 -11.13
N ALA A 56 14.03 0.86 -11.48
CA ALA A 56 15.32 0.61 -12.09
C ALA A 56 16.29 -0.20 -11.18
N PHE A 57 16.01 -0.30 -9.91
CA PHE A 57 16.78 -1.07 -8.92
C PHE A 57 16.19 -2.45 -8.64
N GLY A 58 15.10 -2.82 -9.32
CA GLY A 58 14.39 -4.09 -9.13
C GLY A 58 13.40 -4.10 -7.95
N ASN A 59 13.16 -2.98 -7.29
CA ASN A 59 12.18 -2.89 -6.21
C ASN A 59 10.76 -2.86 -6.78
N ILE A 60 9.82 -3.53 -6.10
CA ILE A 60 8.43 -3.50 -6.51
C ILE A 60 7.83 -2.10 -6.35
N GLN A 61 7.03 -1.66 -7.32
CA GLN A 61 6.26 -0.42 -7.22
C GLN A 61 4.83 -0.69 -6.78
N VAL A 62 4.34 0.13 -5.87
CA VAL A 62 3.02 -0.02 -5.25
C VAL A 62 2.25 1.28 -5.38
N VAL A 63 1.09 1.24 -6.02
CA VAL A 63 0.12 2.34 -6.00
C VAL A 63 -0.76 2.18 -4.77
N ILE A 64 -0.72 3.14 -3.85
CA ILE A 64 -1.48 3.08 -2.60
C ILE A 64 -2.94 3.48 -2.85
N GLU A 65 -3.83 2.53 -2.72
CA GLU A 65 -5.28 2.75 -2.83
C GLU A 65 -5.89 3.07 -1.47
N ILE A 66 -5.46 2.36 -0.44
CA ILE A 66 -5.97 2.46 0.92
C ILE A 66 -4.80 2.55 1.89
N PRO A 67 -4.51 3.73 2.45
CA PRO A 67 -3.51 3.89 3.49
C PRO A 67 -3.78 3.01 4.71
N ALA A 68 -2.72 2.61 5.43
CA ALA A 68 -2.83 1.84 6.66
C ALA A 68 -3.79 2.53 7.66
N GLY A 69 -4.64 1.73 8.32
CA GLY A 69 -5.64 2.21 9.27
C GLY A 69 -6.93 2.77 8.65
N ARG A 70 -7.02 2.93 7.32
CA ARG A 70 -8.22 3.44 6.64
C ARG A 70 -9.20 2.31 6.33
N THR A 71 -10.46 2.69 6.14
CA THR A 71 -11.60 1.75 5.88
C THR A 71 -12.32 2.01 4.57
N GLU A 72 -12.08 3.17 3.93
CA GLU A 72 -12.72 3.54 2.68
C GLU A 72 -12.11 2.74 1.53
N LYS A 73 -12.90 1.93 0.83
CA LYS A 73 -12.44 1.07 -0.26
C LYS A 73 -12.31 1.89 -1.54
N TRP A 74 -11.10 2.36 -1.80
CA TRP A 74 -10.71 2.99 -3.06
C TRP A 74 -9.97 1.98 -3.92
N GLU A 75 -10.09 2.10 -5.23
CA GLU A 75 -9.49 1.19 -6.21
C GLU A 75 -9.06 1.98 -7.45
N VAL A 76 -7.96 1.59 -8.08
CA VAL A 76 -7.56 2.12 -9.38
C VAL A 76 -8.49 1.56 -10.45
N SER A 77 -9.15 2.45 -11.17
CA SER A 77 -10.09 2.08 -12.23
C SER A 77 -9.36 1.52 -13.46
N LYS A 78 -9.78 0.35 -13.91
CA LYS A 78 -9.25 -0.29 -15.14
C LYS A 78 -9.57 0.48 -16.41
N GLU A 79 -10.60 1.31 -16.39
CA GLU A 79 -11.06 2.08 -17.56
C GLU A 79 -10.16 3.27 -17.87
N ASP A 80 -9.85 4.06 -16.83
CA ASP A 80 -9.19 5.35 -16.99
C ASP A 80 -7.92 5.52 -16.13
N GLY A 81 -7.64 4.58 -15.21
CA GLY A 81 -6.48 4.64 -14.32
C GLY A 81 -6.60 5.68 -13.21
N ASN A 82 -7.78 6.23 -12.97
CA ASN A 82 -8.06 7.10 -11.84
C ASN A 82 -8.32 6.29 -10.58
N LEU A 83 -8.13 6.89 -9.41
CA LEU A 83 -8.56 6.31 -8.14
C LEU A 83 -10.03 6.62 -7.91
N LYS A 84 -10.86 5.59 -7.76
CA LYS A 84 -12.31 5.72 -7.54
C LYS A 84 -12.71 5.05 -6.24
N TRP A 85 -13.59 5.71 -5.48
CA TRP A 85 -14.21 5.08 -4.32
C TRP A 85 -15.18 4.00 -4.80
N ASN A 86 -14.95 2.76 -4.38
CA ASN A 86 -15.81 1.65 -4.75
C ASN A 86 -17.23 1.81 -4.18
N PHE A 87 -18.25 1.48 -4.97
CA PHE A 87 -19.64 1.57 -4.55
C PHE A 87 -20.25 0.19 -4.35
N LYS A 88 -21.04 0.03 -3.29
CA LYS A 88 -21.84 -1.17 -3.05
C LYS A 88 -23.27 -0.77 -2.71
N LYS A 89 -24.24 -1.28 -3.49
CA LYS A 89 -25.67 -0.95 -3.33
C LYS A 89 -25.92 0.56 -3.35
N GLY A 90 -25.30 1.29 -4.27
CA GLY A 90 -25.45 2.74 -4.46
C GLY A 90 -24.82 3.62 -3.39
N LYS A 91 -23.99 3.07 -2.50
CA LYS A 91 -23.30 3.83 -1.43
C LYS A 91 -21.78 3.60 -1.51
N PRO A 92 -20.96 4.61 -1.17
CA PRO A 92 -19.53 4.45 -1.03
C PRO A 92 -19.22 3.31 -0.05
N ARG A 93 -18.34 2.40 -0.47
CA ARG A 93 -18.00 1.21 0.34
C ARG A 93 -17.01 1.59 1.43
N VAL A 94 -17.43 1.38 2.66
CA VAL A 94 -16.61 1.48 3.86
C VAL A 94 -16.61 0.12 4.54
N LEU A 95 -15.44 -0.36 4.94
CA LEU A 95 -15.32 -1.62 5.67
C LEU A 95 -15.97 -1.49 7.05
N LYS A 96 -16.77 -2.48 7.40
CA LYS A 96 -17.35 -2.62 8.74
C LYS A 96 -16.45 -3.49 9.62
N TYR A 97 -15.17 -3.14 9.65
CA TYR A 97 -14.12 -3.83 10.39
C TYR A 97 -13.04 -2.83 10.77
N ILE A 98 -12.03 -3.22 11.55
CA ILE A 98 -10.88 -2.37 11.78
C ILE A 98 -10.20 -2.01 10.46
N GLY A 99 -9.53 -0.85 10.39
CA GLY A 99 -8.81 -0.40 9.20
C GLY A 99 -7.76 -1.39 8.72
N TYR A 100 -7.32 -1.24 7.50
CA TYR A 100 -6.29 -2.12 6.90
C TYR A 100 -5.02 -2.17 7.75
N PRO A 101 -4.45 -3.36 8.00
CA PRO A 101 -3.29 -3.52 8.88
C PRO A 101 -1.97 -3.03 8.26
N GLY A 102 -1.98 -2.68 6.99
CA GLY A 102 -0.88 -2.08 6.23
C GLY A 102 -1.44 -1.18 5.15
N ASN A 103 -0.58 -0.49 4.42
CA ASN A 103 -1.02 0.18 3.21
C ASN A 103 -1.42 -0.87 2.19
N TYR A 104 -2.61 -0.72 1.61
CA TYR A 104 -3.13 -1.64 0.61
C TYR A 104 -3.18 -0.96 -0.74
N GLY A 105 -2.87 -1.69 -1.78
CA GLY A 105 -2.91 -1.15 -3.12
C GLY A 105 -2.66 -2.22 -4.17
N MET A 106 -2.28 -1.78 -5.35
CA MET A 106 -2.01 -2.65 -6.47
C MET A 106 -0.61 -2.43 -7.05
N VAL A 107 -0.12 -3.42 -7.77
CA VAL A 107 1.13 -3.32 -8.54
C VAL A 107 0.79 -2.86 -9.96
N PRO A 108 1.35 -1.72 -10.44
CA PRO A 108 1.08 -1.23 -11.78
C PRO A 108 1.61 -2.19 -12.85
N ARG A 109 0.98 -2.16 -14.04
CA ARG A 109 1.31 -3.03 -15.19
C ARG A 109 1.31 -4.51 -14.84
N THR A 110 0.31 -4.94 -14.04
CA THR A 110 -0.01 -6.34 -13.77
C THR A 110 -1.46 -6.64 -14.08
N LEU A 111 -1.75 -7.90 -14.37
CA LEU A 111 -3.11 -8.37 -14.68
C LEU A 111 -3.23 -9.84 -14.25
N LEU A 112 -4.24 -10.16 -13.45
CA LEU A 112 -4.68 -11.52 -13.19
C LEU A 112 -5.73 -11.86 -14.25
N SER A 113 -5.30 -12.42 -15.38
CA SER A 113 -6.20 -12.72 -16.50
C SER A 113 -7.25 -13.76 -16.12
N LYS A 114 -8.49 -13.51 -16.55
CA LYS A 114 -9.59 -14.47 -16.39
C LYS A 114 -9.33 -15.81 -17.11
N GLU A 115 -8.60 -15.77 -18.21
CA GLU A 115 -8.18 -16.95 -18.96
C GLU A 115 -7.25 -17.85 -18.15
N SER A 116 -6.49 -17.27 -17.21
CA SER A 116 -5.58 -17.96 -16.29
C SER A 116 -6.23 -18.22 -14.91
N GLY A 117 -7.54 -18.01 -14.76
CA GLY A 117 -8.27 -18.24 -13.50
C GLY A 117 -8.27 -17.05 -12.54
N GLY A 118 -7.77 -15.90 -12.96
CA GLY A 118 -7.82 -14.64 -12.20
C GLY A 118 -9.15 -13.92 -12.36
N ASP A 119 -9.30 -12.78 -11.68
CA ASP A 119 -10.51 -11.95 -11.67
C ASP A 119 -10.51 -10.80 -12.71
N GLY A 120 -9.40 -10.61 -13.40
CA GLY A 120 -9.18 -9.53 -14.36
C GLY A 120 -8.73 -8.23 -13.71
N ASP A 121 -8.26 -8.27 -12.47
CA ASP A 121 -7.75 -7.14 -11.71
C ASP A 121 -6.19 -7.14 -11.68
N PRO A 122 -5.55 -6.00 -11.38
CA PRO A 122 -4.12 -5.96 -11.08
C PRO A 122 -3.80 -6.77 -9.83
N LEU A 123 -2.53 -7.13 -9.65
CA LEU A 123 -2.08 -7.78 -8.42
C LEU A 123 -2.25 -6.87 -7.21
N ASP A 124 -2.95 -7.38 -6.22
CA ASP A 124 -3.06 -6.77 -4.90
C ASP A 124 -1.76 -6.91 -4.09
N ILE A 125 -1.45 -5.89 -3.31
CA ILE A 125 -0.26 -5.87 -2.46
C ILE A 125 -0.52 -5.20 -1.11
N ILE A 126 0.08 -5.76 -0.06
CA ILE A 126 0.12 -5.19 1.29
C ILE A 126 1.52 -4.64 1.51
N LEU A 127 1.63 -3.32 1.66
CA LEU A 127 2.88 -2.63 1.95
C LEU A 127 2.96 -2.29 3.43
N LEU A 128 3.81 -3.02 4.15
CA LEU A 128 4.02 -2.87 5.59
C LEU A 128 4.94 -1.69 5.89
N GLY A 129 4.56 -0.88 6.86
CA GLY A 129 5.29 0.31 7.30
C GLY A 129 4.35 1.46 7.67
N PRO A 130 4.89 2.69 7.85
CA PRO A 130 4.07 3.87 8.14
C PRO A 130 2.98 4.09 7.09
N PRO A 131 1.84 4.72 7.47
CA PRO A 131 0.81 5.06 6.50
C PRO A 131 1.34 6.05 5.45
N LEU A 132 1.01 5.79 4.18
CA LEU A 132 1.34 6.62 3.02
C LEU A 132 0.09 7.37 2.53
N ASN A 133 0.28 8.32 1.61
CA ASN A 133 -0.84 9.03 1.02
C ASN A 133 -1.57 8.14 0.00
N ARG A 134 -2.88 8.35 -0.14
CA ARG A 134 -3.67 7.69 -1.19
C ARG A 134 -3.19 8.14 -2.57
N GLY A 135 -2.93 7.19 -3.47
CA GLY A 135 -2.42 7.42 -4.81
C GLY A 135 -0.91 7.67 -4.89
N GLU A 136 -0.20 7.58 -3.77
CA GLU A 136 1.25 7.59 -3.76
C GLU A 136 1.79 6.32 -4.44
N ILE A 137 2.85 6.48 -5.22
CA ILE A 137 3.58 5.35 -5.82
C ILE A 137 4.86 5.17 -5.01
N ALA A 138 4.95 4.04 -4.31
CA ALA A 138 6.06 3.74 -3.43
C ALA A 138 6.91 2.59 -3.96
N SER A 139 8.23 2.76 -3.97
CA SER A 139 9.16 1.64 -4.15
C SER A 139 9.34 0.89 -2.83
N ALA A 140 9.28 -0.43 -2.89
CA ALA A 140 9.30 -1.29 -1.71
C ALA A 140 10.06 -2.59 -1.94
N LYS A 141 10.43 -3.26 -0.87
CA LYS A 141 11.05 -4.58 -0.92
C LYS A 141 9.99 -5.67 -0.82
N LEU A 142 9.82 -6.46 -1.87
CA LEU A 142 8.99 -7.67 -1.86
C LEU A 142 9.61 -8.71 -0.93
N ILE A 143 8.80 -9.42 -0.13
CA ILE A 143 9.27 -10.42 0.84
C ILE A 143 8.47 -11.73 0.80
N GLY A 144 7.35 -11.78 0.09
CA GLY A 144 6.52 -12.98 -0.02
C GLY A 144 5.08 -12.68 -0.42
N VAL A 145 4.19 -13.63 -0.18
CA VAL A 145 2.78 -13.56 -0.56
C VAL A 145 1.89 -14.20 0.52
N LEU A 146 0.73 -13.61 0.81
CA LEU A 146 -0.36 -14.23 1.55
C LEU A 146 -1.34 -14.85 0.56
N LYS A 147 -1.47 -16.18 0.57
CA LYS A 147 -2.33 -16.94 -0.34
C LYS A 147 -3.74 -17.03 0.21
N LEU A 148 -4.70 -16.53 -0.56
CA LEU A 148 -6.10 -16.43 -0.16
C LEU A 148 -7.05 -16.96 -1.24
N LEU A 149 -8.17 -17.47 -0.81
CA LEU A 149 -9.32 -17.73 -1.67
C LEU A 149 -10.51 -16.88 -1.24
N ASP A 150 -11.10 -16.12 -2.16
CA ASP A 150 -12.41 -15.46 -1.98
C ASP A 150 -13.48 -16.25 -2.72
N LYS A 151 -14.34 -16.94 -1.97
CA LYS A 151 -15.39 -17.81 -2.51
C LYS A 151 -14.88 -18.89 -3.50
N GLY A 152 -13.64 -19.32 -3.31
CA GLY A 152 -13.00 -20.33 -4.14
C GLY A 152 -12.15 -19.81 -5.28
N GLU A 153 -12.18 -18.49 -5.56
CA GLU A 153 -11.30 -17.81 -6.52
C GLU A 153 -10.00 -17.37 -5.84
N GLN A 154 -8.88 -17.44 -6.54
CA GLN A 154 -7.58 -16.99 -6.05
C GLN A 154 -7.59 -15.47 -5.86
N ASP A 155 -7.21 -15.03 -4.65
CA ASP A 155 -7.22 -13.63 -4.22
C ASP A 155 -5.96 -13.31 -3.40
N ASP A 156 -4.80 -13.72 -3.92
CA ASP A 156 -3.50 -13.61 -3.26
C ASP A 156 -3.09 -12.15 -3.08
N LYS A 157 -2.33 -11.89 -2.00
CA LYS A 157 -1.82 -10.55 -1.70
C LYS A 157 -0.31 -10.61 -1.57
N LEU A 158 0.42 -9.93 -2.45
CA LEU A 158 1.85 -9.75 -2.29
C LEU A 158 2.14 -9.03 -0.97
N ILE A 159 3.26 -9.34 -0.35
CA ILE A 159 3.72 -8.70 0.89
C ILE A 159 5.03 -7.99 0.64
N ALA A 160 5.06 -6.69 0.88
CA ALA A 160 6.26 -5.87 0.78
C ALA A 160 6.48 -5.02 2.03
N VAL A 161 7.71 -4.55 2.23
CA VAL A 161 8.10 -3.68 3.35
C VAL A 161 8.68 -2.37 2.83
N GLN A 162 8.34 -1.26 3.50
CA GLN A 162 8.88 0.06 3.19
C GLN A 162 10.34 0.19 3.64
N PHE A 163 11.17 0.86 2.84
CA PHE A 163 12.59 1.10 3.15
C PHE A 163 12.81 2.04 4.34
N ASN A 164 11.86 2.93 4.64
CA ASN A 164 11.89 3.85 5.78
C ASN A 164 11.26 3.26 7.06
N SER A 165 10.94 1.96 7.07
CA SER A 165 10.38 1.24 8.20
C SER A 165 11.43 0.37 8.88
N PRO A 166 11.33 0.12 10.21
CA PRO A 166 12.13 -0.91 10.89
C PRO A 166 11.99 -2.30 10.25
N LEU A 167 10.84 -2.58 9.63
CA LEU A 167 10.54 -3.86 8.96
C LEU A 167 11.43 -4.12 7.75
N LYS A 168 12.14 -3.11 7.22
CA LYS A 168 13.09 -3.29 6.11
C LYS A 168 14.20 -4.31 6.37
N LYS A 169 14.41 -4.69 7.65
CA LYS A 169 15.37 -5.72 8.04
C LYS A 169 14.93 -7.12 7.62
N ALA A 170 13.63 -7.36 7.45
CA ALA A 170 13.12 -8.64 6.96
C ALA A 170 13.31 -8.74 5.44
N ASN A 171 13.86 -9.87 4.98
CA ASN A 171 14.03 -10.22 3.56
C ASN A 171 13.10 -11.36 3.12
N SER A 172 12.37 -11.94 4.08
CA SER A 172 11.41 -13.01 3.84
C SER A 172 10.29 -12.97 4.87
N ILE A 173 9.23 -13.71 4.64
CA ILE A 173 8.13 -13.91 5.61
C ILE A 173 8.66 -14.53 6.91
N GLU A 174 9.58 -15.49 6.81
CA GLU A 174 10.20 -16.13 7.96
C GLU A 174 11.01 -15.14 8.81
N GLU A 175 11.82 -14.28 8.17
CA GLU A 175 12.56 -13.22 8.87
C GLU A 175 11.61 -12.17 9.47
N LEU A 176 10.48 -11.88 8.81
CA LEU A 176 9.46 -10.99 9.36
C LEU A 176 8.90 -11.56 10.67
N ASP A 177 8.49 -12.83 10.68
CA ASP A 177 7.97 -13.50 11.86
C ASP A 177 8.99 -13.59 13.00
N LYS A 178 10.24 -13.92 12.66
CA LYS A 178 11.34 -14.04 13.64
C LYS A 178 11.65 -12.70 14.30
N ASN A 179 11.73 -11.63 13.51
CA ASN A 179 12.18 -10.32 13.99
C ASN A 179 11.03 -9.46 14.53
N PHE A 180 9.78 -9.72 14.09
CA PHE A 180 8.57 -8.98 14.43
C PHE A 180 7.40 -9.93 14.66
N PRO A 181 7.41 -10.74 15.72
CA PRO A 181 6.41 -11.77 15.98
C PRO A 181 4.99 -11.22 15.99
N GLY A 182 4.07 -11.94 15.34
CA GLY A 182 2.65 -11.62 15.32
C GLY A 182 2.18 -10.84 14.09
N ILE A 183 3.08 -10.27 13.26
CA ILE A 183 2.65 -9.50 12.08
C ILE A 183 1.91 -10.39 11.07
N THR A 184 2.46 -11.55 10.73
CA THR A 184 1.81 -12.47 9.79
C THR A 184 0.47 -12.96 10.30
N GLN A 185 0.36 -13.29 11.59
CA GLN A 185 -0.89 -13.68 12.22
C GLN A 185 -1.94 -12.55 12.17
N ILE A 186 -1.53 -11.30 12.39
CA ILE A 186 -2.42 -10.13 12.27
C ILE A 186 -2.94 -10.00 10.83
N LEU A 187 -2.06 -10.13 9.83
CA LEU A 187 -2.44 -10.06 8.42
C LEU A 187 -3.43 -11.17 8.08
N GLU A 188 -3.09 -12.42 8.37
CA GLU A 188 -3.91 -13.58 8.06
C GLU A 188 -5.27 -13.49 8.75
N LEU A 189 -5.31 -13.18 10.04
CA LEU A 189 -6.54 -13.02 10.81
C LEU A 189 -7.41 -11.89 10.27
N TRP A 190 -6.80 -10.77 9.90
CA TRP A 190 -7.53 -9.63 9.35
C TRP A 190 -8.18 -9.99 8.01
N PHE A 191 -7.41 -10.53 7.05
CA PHE A 191 -7.91 -10.85 5.71
C PHE A 191 -8.94 -11.97 5.71
N THR A 192 -8.83 -12.96 6.58
CA THR A 192 -9.80 -14.04 6.67
C THR A 192 -11.14 -13.64 7.32
N ASN A 193 -11.19 -12.50 8.04
CA ASN A 193 -12.38 -12.11 8.80
C ASN A 193 -13.08 -10.83 8.33
N TYR A 194 -12.40 -9.89 7.64
CA TYR A 194 -12.96 -8.57 7.33
C TYR A 194 -14.20 -8.59 6.42
N LYS A 195 -14.38 -9.62 5.59
CA LYS A 195 -15.57 -9.84 4.76
C LYS A 195 -16.67 -10.60 5.52
N GLY A 196 -16.39 -11.12 6.72
CA GLY A 196 -17.21 -12.00 7.53
C GLY A 196 -16.69 -13.45 7.53
N ASN A 197 -17.00 -14.18 8.58
CA ASN A 197 -16.49 -15.53 8.82
C ASN A 197 -16.73 -16.47 7.62
N GLY A 198 -15.70 -17.24 7.24
CA GLY A 198 -15.74 -18.26 6.19
C GLY A 198 -15.81 -17.77 4.74
N LYS A 199 -15.74 -16.44 4.51
CA LYS A 199 -15.76 -15.90 3.13
C LYS A 199 -14.39 -15.87 2.47
N MET A 200 -13.36 -15.68 3.26
CA MET A 200 -11.97 -15.73 2.82
C MET A 200 -11.29 -16.91 3.50
N ILE A 201 -10.56 -17.70 2.74
CA ILE A 201 -9.82 -18.86 3.26
C ILE A 201 -8.34 -18.61 3.04
N SER A 202 -7.54 -18.68 4.11
CA SER A 202 -6.09 -18.65 4.00
C SER A 202 -5.54 -20.02 3.59
N LYS A 203 -4.54 -19.98 2.73
CA LYS A 203 -3.66 -21.10 2.36
C LYS A 203 -2.24 -20.90 2.94
N GLY A 204 -2.10 -19.96 3.87
CA GLY A 204 -0.82 -19.59 4.46
C GLY A 204 -0.02 -18.63 3.60
N PHE A 205 1.26 -18.53 3.91
CA PHE A 205 2.19 -17.64 3.22
C PHE A 205 3.05 -18.42 2.24
N GLY A 206 3.38 -17.79 1.11
CA GLY A 206 4.43 -18.21 0.19
C GLY A 206 5.68 -17.34 0.38
N ASP A 207 6.81 -17.86 -0.04
CA ASP A 207 8.09 -17.20 0.04
C ASP A 207 8.30 -16.12 -1.05
N LEU A 208 9.50 -15.54 -1.09
CA LEU A 208 9.87 -14.53 -2.07
C LEU A 208 9.88 -15.09 -3.51
N GLU A 209 10.33 -16.35 -3.69
CA GLU A 209 10.40 -16.97 -5.03
C GLU A 209 8.98 -17.15 -5.62
N GLU A 210 8.03 -17.61 -4.81
CA GLU A 210 6.62 -17.73 -5.20
C GLU A 210 6.01 -16.35 -5.52
N ALA A 211 6.30 -15.34 -4.69
CA ALA A 211 5.84 -13.96 -4.93
C ALA A 211 6.40 -13.35 -6.22
N GLU A 212 7.69 -13.55 -6.51
CA GLU A 212 8.35 -13.10 -7.74
C GLU A 212 7.78 -13.80 -8.99
N LYS A 213 7.48 -15.09 -8.89
CA LYS A 213 6.84 -15.84 -9.97
C LYS A 213 5.44 -15.26 -10.28
N ILE A 214 4.61 -15.05 -9.26
CA ILE A 214 3.27 -14.46 -9.41
C ILE A 214 3.38 -13.07 -10.07
N LEU A 215 4.32 -12.24 -9.62
CA LEU A 215 4.55 -10.91 -10.17
C LEU A 215 4.96 -10.96 -11.65
N SER A 216 5.88 -11.87 -12.01
CA SER A 216 6.34 -12.04 -13.40
C SER A 216 5.19 -12.47 -14.32
N GLU A 217 4.44 -13.50 -13.92
CA GLU A 217 3.29 -14.00 -14.68
C GLU A 217 2.22 -12.92 -14.90
N ALA A 218 1.88 -12.15 -13.85
CA ALA A 218 0.90 -11.08 -13.96
C ALA A 218 1.39 -9.90 -14.81
N SER A 219 2.69 -9.59 -14.79
CA SER A 219 3.29 -8.57 -15.66
C SER A 219 3.26 -9.01 -17.13
N GLU A 220 3.57 -10.27 -17.41
CA GLU A 220 3.48 -10.82 -18.77
C GLU A 220 2.05 -10.83 -19.31
N GLN A 221 1.07 -11.17 -18.47
CA GLN A 221 -0.35 -11.13 -18.85
C GLN A 221 -0.81 -9.71 -19.19
N PHE A 222 -0.34 -8.72 -18.45
CA PHE A 222 -0.60 -7.31 -18.74
C PHE A 222 -0.04 -6.90 -20.10
N GLU A 223 1.23 -7.22 -20.40
CA GLU A 223 1.88 -6.87 -21.67
C GLU A 223 1.20 -7.58 -22.86
N LYS A 224 0.82 -8.84 -22.72
CA LYS A 224 0.04 -9.58 -23.73
C LYS A 224 -1.31 -8.89 -23.98
N ALA A 225 -2.04 -8.51 -22.94
CA ALA A 225 -3.32 -7.81 -23.09
C ALA A 225 -3.18 -6.41 -23.69
N ALA A 226 -2.06 -5.73 -23.47
CA ALA A 226 -1.77 -4.41 -24.04
C ALA A 226 -1.41 -4.47 -25.54
N SER A 227 -0.75 -5.54 -25.98
CA SER A 227 -0.33 -5.73 -27.38
C SER A 227 -1.47 -6.14 -28.32
N HIS A 228 -2.63 -6.55 -27.80
CA HIS A 228 -3.81 -6.94 -28.56
C HIS A 228 -4.86 -5.84 -28.70
N LYS A 229 -4.56 -4.62 -28.24
CA LYS A 229 -5.42 -3.41 -28.37
C LYS A 229 -4.80 -2.39 -29.30
#